data_9159a329d3a98882bb2782d182f148dd
#
_entry.id   9159a329d3a98882bb2782d182f148dd
#
_cell.length_a   1.000
_cell.length_b   1.000
_cell.length_c   1.000
_cell.angle_alpha   90.00
_cell.angle_beta   90.00
_cell.angle_gamma   90.00
#
_symmetry.space_group_name_H-M   'P 1'
#
loop_
_entity.id
_entity.type
_entity.pdbx_description
1 polymer ?
#
loop_
_entity_poly.entity_id
_entity_poly.type
_entity_poly.pdbx_seq_one_letter_code
_entity_poly.pdbx_strand_id
1 'polypeptide(L)'
;MSKVHADAQQTLRTQQAMAARTVAGHCLDEADRGTLLEMLGLVDDEGREDVTRALTLGLTGYLRAVAGAVGESTAGTSCEVSDTATAYIGLTRKGPRYGRDLMLVWSERDGWAVLVETDPSEASIVVSRLGGDDPAPPPWVVSRFVTDTLTDVPSQPQARAHHRQNRQQLADRLAAYAVPAEFA
;
A
#
# COMPACT_ATOMS: atom_id res chain seq x y z
N MET A 1 38.44 1.80 17.55
CA MET A 1 37.73 1.74 16.25
C MET A 1 36.41 2.54 16.20
N SER A 2 35.80 2.93 17.32
CA SER A 2 34.51 3.67 17.34
C SER A 2 34.51 5.12 16.83
N LYS A 3 35.59 5.88 17.01
CA LYS A 3 35.61 7.32 16.70
C LYS A 3 35.57 7.63 15.19
N VAL A 4 36.27 6.84 14.37
CA VAL A 4 36.30 7.02 12.92
C VAL A 4 34.94 6.71 12.28
N HIS A 5 34.21 5.75 12.82
CA HIS A 5 32.84 5.43 12.36
C HIS A 5 31.84 6.54 12.72
N ALA A 6 31.96 7.12 13.91
CA ALA A 6 31.10 8.23 14.34
C ALA A 6 31.35 9.48 13.49
N ASP A 7 32.62 9.82 13.21
CA ASP A 7 32.97 10.98 12.38
C ASP A 7 32.51 10.81 10.93
N ALA A 8 32.60 9.59 10.37
CA ALA A 8 32.11 9.27 9.04
C ALA A 8 30.58 9.38 8.93
N GLN A 9 29.85 8.87 9.94
CA GLN A 9 28.40 8.99 9.99
C GLN A 9 27.95 10.45 10.15
N GLN A 10 28.66 11.23 10.95
CA GLN A 10 28.33 12.66 11.12
C GLN A 10 28.59 13.48 9.85
N THR A 11 29.64 13.15 9.11
CA THR A 11 29.93 13.75 7.81
C THR A 11 28.84 13.43 6.79
N LEU A 12 28.39 12.16 6.73
CA LEU A 12 27.32 11.72 5.84
C LEU A 12 26.01 12.44 6.14
N ARG A 13 25.60 12.51 7.42
CA ARG A 13 24.39 13.25 7.85
C ARG A 13 24.45 14.73 7.46
N THR A 14 25.62 15.37 7.60
CA THR A 14 25.79 16.76 7.21
C THR A 14 25.64 16.95 5.70
N GLN A 15 26.20 16.05 4.90
CA GLN A 15 26.05 16.06 3.45
C GLN A 15 24.61 15.83 3.01
N GLN A 16 23.91 14.88 3.63
CA GLN A 16 22.48 14.62 3.38
C GLN A 16 21.61 15.83 3.73
N ALA A 17 21.86 16.48 4.88
CA ALA A 17 21.14 17.69 5.27
C ALA A 17 21.37 18.87 4.30
N MET A 18 22.58 19.03 3.77
CA MET A 18 22.88 20.05 2.76
C MET A 18 22.16 19.74 1.44
N ALA A 19 22.17 18.48 0.99
CA ALA A 19 21.47 18.05 -0.21
C ALA A 19 19.95 18.23 -0.07
N ALA A 20 19.37 17.87 1.07
CA ALA A 20 17.95 18.07 1.36
C ALA A 20 17.53 19.56 1.33
N ARG A 21 18.40 20.48 1.82
CA ARG A 21 18.17 21.93 1.71
C ARG A 21 18.19 22.41 0.26
N THR A 22 19.08 21.87 -0.56
CA THR A 22 19.15 22.21 -1.98
C THR A 22 17.88 21.78 -2.69
N VAL A 23 17.41 20.56 -2.43
CA VAL A 23 16.13 20.05 -2.95
C VAL A 23 14.98 20.96 -2.54
N ALA A 24 14.90 21.34 -1.25
CA ALA A 24 13.85 22.23 -0.73
C ALA A 24 13.79 23.60 -1.43
N GLY A 25 14.91 24.08 -1.97
CA GLY A 25 14.97 25.34 -2.72
C GLY A 25 14.50 25.23 -4.18
N HIS A 26 14.28 24.03 -4.69
CA HIS A 26 13.91 23.77 -6.09
C HIS A 26 12.57 23.02 -6.26
N CYS A 27 11.87 22.70 -5.17
CA CYS A 27 10.56 22.05 -5.20
C CYS A 27 9.46 23.02 -5.55
N LEU A 28 8.42 22.51 -6.22
CA LEU A 28 7.21 23.28 -6.55
C LEU A 28 6.29 23.42 -5.34
N ASP A 29 6.17 22.35 -4.53
CA ASP A 29 5.37 22.28 -3.32
C ASP A 29 5.93 21.23 -2.35
N GLU A 30 5.27 21.03 -1.19
CA GLU A 30 5.70 20.06 -0.17
C GLU A 30 5.58 18.60 -0.63
N ALA A 31 4.61 18.28 -1.50
CA ALA A 31 4.45 16.95 -2.06
C ALA A 31 5.59 16.61 -3.03
N ASP A 32 5.97 17.56 -3.89
CA ASP A 32 7.09 17.43 -4.81
C ASP A 32 8.41 17.30 -4.02
N ARG A 33 8.58 18.10 -2.96
CA ARG A 33 9.73 18.00 -2.05
C ARG A 33 9.85 16.60 -1.43
N GLY A 34 8.76 16.05 -0.87
CA GLY A 34 8.75 14.72 -0.29
C GLY A 34 9.16 13.65 -1.31
N THR A 35 8.60 13.74 -2.52
CA THR A 35 8.92 12.82 -3.63
C THR A 35 10.39 12.88 -4.02
N LEU A 36 10.96 14.09 -4.15
CA LEU A 36 12.36 14.28 -4.52
C LEU A 36 13.31 13.78 -3.42
N LEU A 37 13.01 14.04 -2.15
CA LEU A 37 13.80 13.55 -1.02
C LEU A 37 13.80 12.01 -0.95
N GLU A 38 12.65 11.38 -1.18
CA GLU A 38 12.52 9.93 -1.23
C GLU A 38 13.32 9.33 -2.40
N MET A 39 13.17 9.90 -3.60
CA MET A 39 13.90 9.44 -4.80
C MET A 39 15.42 9.54 -4.64
N LEU A 40 15.90 10.52 -3.90
CA LEU A 40 17.33 10.75 -3.65
C LEU A 40 17.85 10.01 -2.40
N GLY A 41 16.99 9.31 -1.67
CA GLY A 41 17.36 8.63 -0.43
C GLY A 41 17.80 9.60 0.68
N LEU A 42 17.30 10.86 0.66
CA LEU A 42 17.62 11.92 1.60
C LEU A 42 16.61 12.03 2.76
N VAL A 43 15.61 11.18 2.79
CA VAL A 43 14.72 11.03 3.97
C VAL A 43 15.57 10.42 5.08
N ASP A 44 15.58 11.03 6.26
CA ASP A 44 16.25 10.48 7.43
C ASP A 44 15.58 9.16 7.88
N ASP A 45 16.32 8.30 8.54
CA ASP A 45 15.81 6.99 8.96
C ASP A 45 14.61 7.14 9.92
N GLU A 46 14.60 8.16 10.80
CA GLU A 46 13.49 8.44 11.73
C GLU A 46 12.22 8.82 10.95
N GLY A 47 12.32 9.73 9.98
CA GLY A 47 11.17 10.11 9.13
C GLY A 47 10.64 8.93 8.31
N ARG A 48 11.52 8.05 7.85
CA ARG A 48 11.12 6.83 7.12
C ARG A 48 10.41 5.83 8.01
N GLU A 49 10.88 5.64 9.24
CA GLU A 49 10.23 4.77 10.23
C GLU A 49 8.86 5.30 10.63
N ASP A 50 8.72 6.62 10.81
CA ASP A 50 7.44 7.25 11.15
C ASP A 50 6.41 7.09 10.02
N VAL A 51 6.81 7.32 8.77
CA VAL A 51 5.96 7.08 7.58
C VAL A 51 5.55 5.61 7.49
N THR A 52 6.50 4.69 7.68
CA THR A 52 6.23 3.25 7.64
C THR A 52 5.24 2.84 8.74
N ARG A 53 5.39 3.37 9.95
CA ARG A 53 4.48 3.13 11.07
C ARG A 53 3.08 3.68 10.79
N ALA A 54 2.99 4.94 10.33
CA ALA A 54 1.73 5.57 9.97
C ALA A 54 1.01 4.80 8.86
N LEU A 55 1.75 4.40 7.82
CA LEU A 55 1.23 3.60 6.71
C LEU A 55 0.72 2.22 7.20
N THR A 56 1.46 1.55 8.08
CA THR A 56 1.07 0.25 8.64
C THR A 56 -0.24 0.37 9.43
N LEU A 57 -0.36 1.37 10.29
CA LEU A 57 -1.58 1.59 11.09
C LEU A 57 -2.77 1.94 10.20
N GLY A 58 -2.59 2.86 9.26
CA GLY A 58 -3.63 3.27 8.33
C GLY A 58 -4.07 2.13 7.40
N LEU A 59 -3.14 1.36 6.87
CA LEU A 59 -3.41 0.22 6.00
C LEU A 59 -4.16 -0.90 6.75
N THR A 60 -3.76 -1.19 7.99
CA THR A 60 -4.45 -2.17 8.83
C THR A 60 -5.91 -1.78 9.06
N GLY A 61 -6.18 -0.52 9.39
CA GLY A 61 -7.55 -0.03 9.57
C GLY A 61 -8.36 -0.02 8.26
N TYR A 62 -7.74 0.41 7.17
CA TYR A 62 -8.36 0.38 5.85
C TYR A 62 -8.71 -1.04 5.42
N LEU A 63 -7.80 -2.00 5.61
CA LEU A 63 -8.01 -3.41 5.31
C LEU A 63 -9.21 -3.98 6.09
N ARG A 64 -9.33 -3.65 7.38
CA ARG A 64 -10.49 -4.04 8.21
C ARG A 64 -11.80 -3.45 7.67
N ALA A 65 -11.79 -2.19 7.27
CA ALA A 65 -12.96 -1.54 6.69
C ALA A 65 -13.37 -2.16 5.34
N VAL A 66 -12.39 -2.52 4.50
CA VAL A 66 -12.63 -3.24 3.24
C VAL A 66 -13.17 -4.64 3.51
N ALA A 67 -12.56 -5.41 4.40
CA ALA A 67 -13.05 -6.75 4.77
C ALA A 67 -14.49 -6.70 5.25
N GLY A 68 -14.83 -5.76 6.14
CA GLY A 68 -16.20 -5.56 6.60
C GLY A 68 -17.17 -5.19 5.47
N ALA A 69 -16.77 -4.30 4.55
CA ALA A 69 -17.59 -3.92 3.40
C ALA A 69 -17.81 -5.07 2.40
N VAL A 70 -16.82 -5.94 2.22
CA VAL A 70 -16.90 -7.14 1.37
C VAL A 70 -17.71 -8.25 2.06
N GLY A 71 -17.83 -8.21 3.39
CA GLY A 71 -18.50 -9.23 4.20
C GLY A 71 -17.59 -10.39 4.59
N GLU A 72 -16.29 -10.17 4.62
CA GLU A 72 -15.29 -11.16 5.03
C GLU A 72 -14.80 -10.95 6.46
N SER A 73 -14.30 -12.02 7.06
CA SER A 73 -13.72 -11.97 8.41
C SER A 73 -12.36 -11.27 8.39
N THR A 74 -12.10 -10.43 9.39
CA THR A 74 -10.79 -9.83 9.60
C THR A 74 -9.71 -10.85 10.01
N ALA A 75 -10.11 -12.04 10.48
CA ALA A 75 -9.17 -13.12 10.80
C ALA A 75 -8.43 -13.67 9.56
N GLY A 76 -9.02 -13.53 8.36
CA GLY A 76 -8.41 -13.92 7.08
C GLY A 76 -7.69 -12.78 6.37
N THR A 77 -7.26 -11.72 7.09
CA THR A 77 -6.58 -10.56 6.50
C THR A 77 -5.14 -10.46 6.96
N SER A 78 -4.27 -10.02 6.08
CA SER A 78 -2.91 -9.64 6.44
C SER A 78 -2.41 -8.46 5.60
N CYS A 79 -1.50 -7.67 6.15
CA CYS A 79 -0.79 -6.64 5.40
C CYS A 79 0.69 -6.60 5.80
N GLU A 80 1.51 -6.19 4.87
CA GLU A 80 2.94 -6.00 5.05
C GLU A 80 3.36 -4.66 4.44
N VAL A 81 4.20 -3.93 5.17
CA VAL A 81 4.80 -2.69 4.71
C VAL A 81 6.31 -2.84 4.78
N SER A 82 6.91 -3.12 3.62
CA SER A 82 8.35 -3.24 3.42
C SER A 82 8.78 -2.31 2.28
N ASP A 83 9.52 -2.79 1.30
CA ASP A 83 9.83 -2.04 0.06
C ASP A 83 8.58 -1.73 -0.78
N THR A 84 7.54 -2.52 -0.62
CA THR A 84 6.22 -2.31 -1.21
C THR A 84 5.17 -2.64 -0.16
N ALA A 85 4.18 -1.75 0.03
CA ALA A 85 3.05 -2.06 0.87
C ALA A 85 2.08 -2.97 0.13
N THR A 86 1.69 -4.07 0.78
CA THR A 86 0.77 -5.07 0.25
C THR A 86 -0.26 -5.47 1.30
N ALA A 87 -1.43 -5.93 0.84
CA ALA A 87 -2.47 -6.45 1.70
C ALA A 87 -3.24 -7.61 1.05
N TYR A 88 -3.82 -8.44 1.87
CA TYR A 88 -4.50 -9.67 1.48
C TYR A 88 -5.79 -9.84 2.29
N ILE A 89 -6.85 -10.31 1.62
CA ILE A 89 -8.12 -10.77 2.23
C ILE A 89 -8.52 -12.08 1.56
N GLY A 90 -8.64 -13.17 2.32
CA GLY A 90 -9.22 -14.41 1.83
C GLY A 90 -10.71 -14.22 1.58
N LEU A 91 -11.22 -14.69 0.43
CA LEU A 91 -12.63 -14.63 0.11
C LEU A 91 -13.28 -16.00 0.41
N THR A 92 -14.32 -16.02 1.25
CA THR A 92 -15.05 -17.25 1.56
C THR A 92 -15.93 -17.72 0.40
N ARG A 93 -16.28 -16.79 -0.51
CA ARG A 93 -17.08 -17.07 -1.70
C ARG A 93 -16.19 -17.59 -2.83
N LYS A 94 -16.56 -18.77 -3.38
CA LYS A 94 -15.86 -19.35 -4.54
C LYS A 94 -16.36 -18.73 -5.84
N GLY A 95 -15.43 -18.40 -6.72
CA GLY A 95 -15.80 -17.97 -8.05
C GLY A 95 -16.40 -19.11 -8.88
N PRO A 96 -17.51 -18.88 -9.61
CA PRO A 96 -18.23 -19.96 -10.32
C PRO A 96 -17.39 -20.66 -11.40
N ARG A 97 -16.34 -20.01 -11.88
CA ARG A 97 -15.49 -20.53 -12.99
C ARG A 97 -14.23 -21.26 -12.53
N TYR A 98 -13.78 -21.09 -11.29
CA TYR A 98 -12.42 -21.50 -10.94
C TYR A 98 -12.35 -22.74 -10.04
N GLY A 99 -13.45 -23.10 -9.34
CA GLY A 99 -13.48 -24.26 -8.42
C GLY A 99 -12.45 -24.19 -7.27
N ARG A 100 -11.66 -23.12 -7.22
CA ARG A 100 -10.64 -22.81 -6.23
C ARG A 100 -11.06 -21.60 -5.40
N ASP A 101 -10.41 -21.44 -4.26
CA ASP A 101 -10.62 -20.30 -3.41
C ASP A 101 -10.05 -19.03 -4.07
N LEU A 102 -10.69 -17.91 -3.79
CA LEU A 102 -10.31 -16.61 -4.31
C LEU A 102 -9.73 -15.75 -3.21
N MET A 103 -8.87 -14.82 -3.59
CA MET A 103 -8.30 -13.85 -2.71
C MET A 103 -8.39 -12.45 -3.30
N LEU A 104 -8.57 -11.47 -2.45
CA LEU A 104 -8.52 -10.06 -2.79
C LEU A 104 -7.16 -9.53 -2.33
N VAL A 105 -6.37 -9.05 -3.26
CA VAL A 105 -5.00 -8.58 -3.03
C VAL A 105 -4.90 -7.11 -3.37
N TRP A 106 -4.17 -6.38 -2.58
CA TRP A 106 -3.85 -4.98 -2.80
C TRP A 106 -2.35 -4.74 -2.80
N SER A 107 -1.89 -3.83 -3.63
CA SER A 107 -0.55 -3.27 -3.53
C SER A 107 -0.58 -1.75 -3.74
N GLU A 108 0.38 -1.04 -3.14
CA GLU A 108 0.49 0.41 -3.32
C GLU A 108 0.72 0.81 -4.78
N ARG A 109 1.22 -0.12 -5.62
CA ARG A 109 1.54 0.11 -7.03
C ARG A 109 0.39 -0.17 -7.98
N ASP A 110 -0.36 -1.22 -7.71
CA ASP A 110 -1.36 -1.76 -8.65
C ASP A 110 -2.82 -1.62 -8.15
N GLY A 111 -3.02 -1.17 -6.90
CA GLY A 111 -4.35 -1.14 -6.28
C GLY A 111 -4.92 -2.54 -6.04
N TRP A 112 -6.24 -2.69 -6.07
CA TRP A 112 -6.96 -3.92 -5.76
C TRP A 112 -7.09 -4.85 -6.95
N ALA A 113 -6.96 -6.16 -6.70
CA ALA A 113 -7.20 -7.22 -7.67
C ALA A 113 -7.81 -8.46 -6.99
N VAL A 114 -8.67 -9.18 -7.70
CA VAL A 114 -9.14 -10.52 -7.33
C VAL A 114 -8.27 -11.55 -8.05
N LEU A 115 -7.73 -12.49 -7.29
CA LEU A 115 -6.88 -13.57 -7.78
C LEU A 115 -7.44 -14.92 -7.34
N VAL A 116 -7.06 -15.97 -8.06
CA VAL A 116 -7.25 -17.36 -7.61
C VAL A 116 -6.15 -17.66 -6.60
N GLU A 117 -6.52 -18.26 -5.47
CA GLU A 117 -5.54 -18.76 -4.52
C GLU A 117 -4.80 -19.96 -5.11
N THR A 118 -3.48 -19.81 -5.24
CA THR A 118 -2.59 -20.81 -5.84
C THR A 118 -1.51 -21.19 -4.82
N ASP A 119 -0.92 -22.37 -5.00
CA ASP A 119 0.24 -22.74 -4.21
C ASP A 119 1.41 -21.75 -4.45
N PRO A 120 2.29 -21.53 -3.47
CA PRO A 120 3.42 -20.59 -3.61
C PRO A 120 4.34 -20.85 -4.81
N SER A 121 4.34 -22.09 -5.33
CA SER A 121 5.11 -22.50 -6.51
C SER A 121 4.40 -22.27 -7.83
N GLU A 122 3.10 -21.98 -7.81
CA GLU A 122 2.28 -21.74 -9.00
C GLU A 122 2.27 -20.25 -9.36
N ALA A 123 2.08 -19.96 -10.64
CA ALA A 123 1.87 -18.58 -11.09
C ALA A 123 0.51 -18.07 -10.62
N SER A 124 0.48 -16.86 -10.08
CA SER A 124 -0.76 -16.22 -9.66
C SER A 124 -1.70 -15.97 -10.84
N ILE A 125 -2.96 -16.39 -10.72
CA ILE A 125 -3.98 -16.20 -11.74
C ILE A 125 -4.84 -14.99 -11.36
N VAL A 126 -4.72 -13.91 -12.12
CA VAL A 126 -5.52 -12.69 -11.91
C VAL A 126 -6.88 -12.88 -12.58
N VAL A 127 -7.95 -12.76 -11.80
CA VAL A 127 -9.33 -12.83 -12.29
C VAL A 127 -9.79 -11.47 -12.80
N SER A 128 -9.57 -10.41 -11.99
CA SER A 128 -9.96 -9.04 -12.32
C SER A 128 -9.11 -8.04 -11.56
N ARG A 129 -9.02 -6.79 -12.08
CA ARG A 129 -8.38 -5.65 -11.42
C ARG A 129 -9.38 -4.52 -11.29
N LEU A 130 -9.36 -3.82 -10.16
CA LEU A 130 -10.25 -2.68 -9.96
C LEU A 130 -9.90 -1.51 -10.90
N GLY A 131 -8.59 -1.29 -11.13
CA GLY A 131 -8.12 -0.15 -11.93
C GLY A 131 -8.42 1.21 -11.29
N GLY A 132 -8.26 2.28 -12.09
CA GLY A 132 -8.46 3.66 -11.64
C GLY A 132 -7.19 4.31 -11.12
N ASP A 133 -7.27 5.63 -10.82
CA ASP A 133 -6.12 6.44 -10.41
C ASP A 133 -5.91 6.45 -8.88
N ASP A 134 -6.85 5.87 -8.14
CA ASP A 134 -6.82 5.79 -6.69
C ASP A 134 -6.44 4.38 -6.22
N PRO A 135 -5.24 4.17 -5.64
CA PRO A 135 -4.84 2.87 -5.13
C PRO A 135 -5.65 2.44 -3.89
N ALA A 136 -6.19 3.38 -3.13
CA ALA A 136 -6.95 3.13 -1.91
C ALA A 136 -8.36 3.77 -1.97
N PRO A 137 -9.23 3.29 -2.89
CA PRO A 137 -10.57 3.82 -3.03
C PRO A 137 -11.43 3.49 -1.78
N PRO A 138 -12.55 4.18 -1.58
CA PRO A 138 -13.46 3.89 -0.47
C PRO A 138 -13.85 2.40 -0.40
N PRO A 139 -14.00 1.80 0.80
CA PRO A 139 -14.30 0.37 0.98
C PRO A 139 -15.52 -0.13 0.19
N TRP A 140 -16.55 0.68 0.03
CA TRP A 140 -17.75 0.33 -0.75
C TRP A 140 -17.47 0.16 -2.25
N VAL A 141 -16.48 0.88 -2.80
CA VAL A 141 -16.04 0.73 -4.20
C VAL A 141 -15.40 -0.64 -4.40
N VAL A 142 -14.55 -1.05 -3.44
CA VAL A 142 -13.90 -2.37 -3.45
C VAL A 142 -14.94 -3.47 -3.29
N SER A 143 -15.90 -3.31 -2.39
CA SER A 143 -17.01 -4.27 -2.18
C SER A 143 -17.83 -4.47 -3.44
N ARG A 144 -18.17 -3.39 -4.14
CA ARG A 144 -18.88 -3.46 -5.43
C ARG A 144 -18.05 -4.19 -6.48
N PHE A 145 -16.77 -3.85 -6.61
CA PHE A 145 -15.85 -4.52 -7.53
C PHE A 145 -15.79 -6.04 -7.29
N VAL A 146 -15.67 -6.48 -6.03
CA VAL A 146 -15.68 -7.90 -5.67
C VAL A 146 -17.02 -8.54 -6.05
N THR A 147 -18.15 -7.89 -5.75
CA THR A 147 -19.48 -8.39 -6.09
C THR A 147 -19.65 -8.56 -7.60
N ASP A 148 -19.29 -7.54 -8.38
CA ASP A 148 -19.36 -7.57 -9.85
C ASP A 148 -18.48 -8.69 -10.42
N THR A 149 -17.26 -8.87 -9.87
CA THR A 149 -16.34 -9.94 -10.28
C THR A 149 -16.89 -11.34 -9.97
N LEU A 150 -17.50 -11.53 -8.80
CA LEU A 150 -18.06 -12.84 -8.39
C LEU A 150 -19.37 -13.20 -9.09
N THR A 151 -20.14 -12.21 -9.56
CA THR A 151 -21.39 -12.42 -10.29
C THR A 151 -21.22 -12.51 -11.79
N ASP A 152 -19.96 -12.55 -12.25
CA ASP A 152 -19.60 -12.68 -13.68
C ASP A 152 -20.20 -11.55 -14.55
N VAL A 153 -20.43 -10.39 -13.97
CA VAL A 153 -20.75 -9.18 -14.73
C VAL A 153 -19.53 -8.87 -15.59
N PRO A 154 -19.67 -8.73 -16.93
CA PRO A 154 -18.54 -8.43 -17.79
C PRO A 154 -17.89 -7.10 -17.36
N SER A 155 -16.87 -7.19 -16.54
CA SER A 155 -15.99 -6.06 -16.25
C SER A 155 -15.00 -5.97 -17.41
N GLN A 156 -14.90 -4.82 -18.01
CA GLN A 156 -13.83 -4.62 -19.00
C GLN A 156 -12.49 -4.87 -18.31
N PRO A 157 -11.55 -5.62 -18.95
CA PRO A 157 -10.22 -5.79 -18.40
C PRO A 157 -9.61 -4.41 -18.20
N GLN A 158 -9.50 -3.98 -16.95
CA GLN A 158 -8.88 -2.70 -16.68
C GLN A 158 -7.37 -2.83 -16.77
N ALA A 159 -6.74 -1.89 -17.45
CA ALA A 159 -5.30 -1.82 -17.55
C ALA A 159 -4.68 -1.69 -16.15
N ARG A 160 -3.46 -2.22 -15.98
CA ARG A 160 -2.68 -1.98 -14.76
C ARG A 160 -2.56 -0.47 -14.57
N ALA A 161 -3.14 0.05 -13.52
CA ALA A 161 -2.86 1.39 -13.07
C ALA A 161 -1.54 1.33 -12.28
N HIS A 162 -0.50 2.00 -12.77
CA HIS A 162 0.73 2.16 -12.00
C HIS A 162 0.60 3.45 -11.20
N HIS A 163 0.33 3.31 -9.91
CA HIS A 163 0.26 4.45 -9.01
C HIS A 163 1.66 4.89 -8.61
N ARG A 164 2.06 6.08 -9.05
CA ARG A 164 3.24 6.78 -8.54
C ARG A 164 2.82 7.67 -7.37
N GLN A 165 2.36 7.08 -6.29
CA GLN A 165 2.11 7.87 -5.08
C GLN A 165 3.34 7.87 -4.17
N ASN A 166 3.62 9.04 -3.59
CA ASN A 166 4.53 9.17 -2.48
C ASN A 166 3.92 8.45 -1.26
N ARG A 167 4.69 7.66 -0.55
CA ARG A 167 4.28 6.91 0.65
C ARG A 167 3.70 7.82 1.74
N GLN A 168 4.22 9.03 1.90
CA GLN A 168 3.67 10.00 2.84
C GLN A 168 2.23 10.34 2.48
N GLN A 169 1.95 10.66 1.22
CA GLN A 169 0.58 10.95 0.76
C GLN A 169 -0.36 9.76 0.95
N LEU A 170 0.11 8.55 0.73
CA LEU A 170 -0.67 7.35 0.98
C LEU A 170 -0.94 7.16 2.47
N ALA A 171 0.06 7.37 3.34
CA ALA A 171 -0.09 7.31 4.78
C ALA A 171 -1.10 8.35 5.30
N ASP A 172 -1.02 9.60 4.80
CA ASP A 172 -1.95 10.68 5.16
C ASP A 172 -3.39 10.35 4.78
N ARG A 173 -3.61 9.76 3.60
CA ARG A 173 -4.94 9.32 3.17
C ARG A 173 -5.49 8.17 4.00
N LEU A 174 -4.65 7.21 4.34
CA LEU A 174 -5.04 6.06 5.15
C LEU A 174 -5.15 6.39 6.63
N ALA A 175 -4.65 7.54 7.09
CA ALA A 175 -4.76 8.00 8.48
C ALA A 175 -6.21 8.07 8.98
N ALA A 176 -7.17 8.35 8.08
CA ALA A 176 -8.61 8.34 8.41
C ALA A 176 -9.12 6.97 8.87
N TYR A 177 -8.43 5.89 8.55
CA TYR A 177 -8.76 4.52 8.94
C TYR A 177 -7.93 4.03 10.13
N ALA A 178 -6.92 4.77 10.55
CA ALA A 178 -6.07 4.36 11.68
C ALA A 178 -6.91 4.26 12.96
N VAL A 179 -7.00 3.06 13.52
CA VAL A 179 -7.64 2.85 14.81
C VAL A 179 -6.61 3.19 15.89
N PRO A 180 -6.93 4.05 16.86
CA PRO A 180 -6.07 4.27 18.00
C PRO A 180 -5.72 2.94 18.70
N ALA A 181 -4.47 2.80 19.15
CA ALA A 181 -3.95 1.57 19.75
C ALA A 181 -4.71 1.13 21.04
N GLU A 182 -5.60 1.96 21.56
CA GLU A 182 -6.42 1.69 22.74
C GLU A 182 -7.62 0.75 22.47
N PHE A 183 -7.88 0.38 21.23
CA PHE A 183 -9.01 -0.48 20.81
C PHE A 183 -8.60 -1.66 19.93
N ALA A 184 -7.31 -2.03 19.91
CA ALA A 184 -6.79 -3.13 19.10
C ALA A 184 -6.61 -4.42 19.91
#